data_ec5477de56bdae1fc7d373140cb896e2
#
_entry.id   ec5477de56bdae1fc7d373140cb896e2
#
_cell.length_a   1.000
_cell.length_b   1.000
_cell.length_c   1.000
_cell.angle_alpha   90.00
_cell.angle_beta   90.00
_cell.angle_gamma   90.00
#
_symmetry.space_group_name_H-M   'P 1'
#
loop_
_entity.id
_entity.type
_entity.pdbx_description
1 polymer ?
#
loop_
_entity_poly.entity_id
_entity_poly.type
_entity_poly.pdbx_seq_one_letter_code
_entity_poly.pdbx_strand_id
1 'polypeptide(L)'
;MCLREAHLQYSKGPTTAWARQNSVCYSHSEFNVHGLLRIDGRPFFYYYFCMSNLTKLALEQSLKRFLLKKPLDKITIKDLTDDVGISRMSFYYHFKDIYDLVEWSCIYDATNALKGNKTYDTWQEGLTSIFEAVLQNKPFILNVYHTTTQDSIERFLFTTVHDLILGVVREKAQGTNISEEQIQFIADFYKYSFVGIMLDWIGKGMNEDYNEIVYNMANTLHGSIANSISNFTNEAK
;
A
#
# COMPACT_ATOMS: atom_id res chain seq x y z
N MET A 1 -45.94 -17.63 12.60
CA MET A 1 -46.92 -16.60 12.20
C MET A 1 -46.13 -15.29 12.02
N CYS A 2 -46.11 -14.77 10.82
CA CYS A 2 -45.55 -13.51 10.29
C CYS A 2 -44.04 -13.36 10.22
N LEU A 3 -43.48 -13.78 9.11
CA LEU A 3 -42.37 -13.06 8.44
C LEU A 3 -43.00 -12.41 7.19
N ARG A 4 -43.16 -11.09 7.20
CA ARG A 4 -43.60 -10.32 6.03
C ARG A 4 -42.39 -9.84 5.26
N GLU A 5 -42.46 -10.07 3.96
CA GLU A 5 -41.61 -9.72 2.87
C GLU A 5 -41.13 -8.26 2.90
N ALA A 6 -39.81 -8.05 2.85
CA ALA A 6 -39.23 -6.81 2.42
C ALA A 6 -38.81 -6.93 0.95
N HIS A 7 -39.68 -6.45 0.04
CA HIS A 7 -39.35 -6.22 -1.36
C HIS A 7 -38.34 -5.04 -1.44
N LEU A 8 -37.09 -5.35 -1.64
CA LEU A 8 -36.09 -4.39 -2.09
C LEU A 8 -36.08 -4.36 -3.63
N GLN A 9 -36.70 -3.32 -4.20
CA GLN A 9 -36.54 -2.96 -5.60
C GLN A 9 -35.09 -2.47 -5.82
N TYR A 10 -34.26 -3.30 -6.41
CA TYR A 10 -32.96 -2.89 -6.95
C TYR A 10 -33.19 -2.29 -8.35
N SER A 11 -33.02 -0.98 -8.49
CA SER A 11 -32.90 -0.30 -9.76
C SER A 11 -31.61 -0.74 -10.46
N LYS A 12 -31.72 -1.15 -11.72
CA LYS A 12 -30.63 -1.61 -12.58
C LYS A 12 -29.65 -0.47 -12.85
N GLY A 13 -28.47 -0.48 -12.21
CA GLY A 13 -27.32 0.34 -12.55
C GLY A 13 -26.30 -0.42 -13.40
N PRO A 14 -25.37 0.23 -14.11
CA PRO A 14 -24.50 -0.38 -15.13
C PRO A 14 -23.26 -1.02 -14.51
N THR A 15 -23.38 -2.22 -13.93
CA THR A 15 -22.30 -2.84 -13.14
C THR A 15 -21.74 -4.16 -13.67
N THR A 16 -22.23 -4.66 -14.80
CA THR A 16 -21.84 -6.04 -15.22
C THR A 16 -20.57 -6.15 -16.07
N ALA A 17 -20.12 -5.07 -16.71
CA ALA A 17 -18.93 -5.11 -17.57
C ALA A 17 -17.62 -4.88 -16.78
N TRP A 18 -17.62 -3.99 -15.80
CA TRP A 18 -16.44 -3.61 -15.00
C TRP A 18 -16.02 -4.71 -14.00
N ALA A 19 -16.97 -5.40 -13.41
CA ALA A 19 -16.70 -6.48 -12.43
C ALA A 19 -16.04 -7.72 -13.06
N ARG A 20 -16.13 -7.92 -14.38
CA ARG A 20 -15.49 -9.05 -15.07
C ARG A 20 -14.01 -8.82 -15.39
N GLN A 21 -13.56 -7.58 -15.42
CA GLN A 21 -12.19 -7.25 -15.85
C GLN A 21 -11.18 -7.19 -14.68
N ASN A 22 -11.66 -7.10 -13.43
CA ASN A 22 -10.81 -6.93 -12.24
C ASN A 22 -10.96 -8.04 -11.18
N SER A 23 -11.28 -9.27 -11.58
CA SER A 23 -11.33 -10.41 -10.65
C SER A 23 -9.93 -10.89 -10.26
N VAL A 24 -9.22 -10.13 -9.46
CA VAL A 24 -8.03 -10.62 -8.74
C VAL A 24 -8.50 -11.22 -7.42
N CYS A 25 -8.85 -12.49 -7.46
CA CYS A 25 -9.12 -13.28 -6.25
C CYS A 25 -7.78 -13.74 -5.66
N TYR A 26 -7.46 -13.26 -4.47
CA TYR A 26 -6.36 -13.81 -3.67
C TYR A 26 -6.69 -15.23 -3.22
N SER A 27 -5.76 -16.15 -3.47
CA SER A 27 -5.79 -17.53 -3.04
C SER A 27 -5.41 -17.69 -1.57
N HIS A 28 -6.30 -18.36 -0.83
CA HIS A 28 -6.12 -19.18 0.36
C HIS A 28 -5.26 -18.72 1.53
N SER A 29 -5.94 -18.37 2.62
CA SER A 29 -5.61 -18.89 3.94
C SER A 29 -6.90 -19.40 4.60
N GLU A 30 -6.85 -20.62 5.12
CA GLU A 30 -7.97 -21.36 5.67
C GLU A 30 -8.48 -20.72 6.96
N PHE A 31 -9.70 -20.15 6.92
CA PHE A 31 -10.48 -19.92 8.13
C PHE A 31 -11.70 -20.83 8.13
N ASN A 32 -11.68 -21.83 8.99
CA ASN A 32 -12.78 -22.74 9.22
C ASN A 32 -13.78 -22.08 10.18
N VAL A 33 -14.87 -21.52 9.67
CA VAL A 33 -15.94 -20.96 10.46
C VAL A 33 -17.21 -21.76 10.22
N HIS A 34 -17.52 -22.68 11.12
CA HIS A 34 -18.77 -23.42 11.13
C HIS A 34 -19.97 -22.47 11.37
N GLY A 35 -20.89 -22.39 10.42
CA GLY A 35 -22.24 -21.84 10.65
C GLY A 35 -22.64 -20.59 9.89
N LEU A 36 -21.98 -20.19 8.80
CA LEU A 36 -22.36 -19.01 8.02
C LEU A 36 -23.29 -19.32 6.83
N LEU A 37 -24.32 -18.49 6.65
CA LEU A 37 -25.19 -18.47 5.48
C LEU A 37 -24.37 -18.41 4.19
N ARG A 38 -24.67 -19.30 3.24
CA ARG A 38 -24.03 -19.35 1.91
C ARG A 38 -24.95 -18.74 0.86
N ILE A 39 -24.40 -17.86 0.03
CA ILE A 39 -25.03 -17.36 -1.19
C ILE A 39 -24.20 -17.92 -2.34
N ASP A 40 -24.80 -18.62 -3.29
CA ASP A 40 -24.14 -19.26 -4.44
C ASP A 40 -22.93 -20.15 -4.08
N GLY A 41 -23.03 -20.87 -2.94
CA GLY A 41 -21.99 -21.78 -2.48
C GLY A 41 -20.80 -21.14 -1.77
N ARG A 42 -20.75 -19.81 -1.65
CA ARG A 42 -19.68 -19.07 -0.96
C ARG A 42 -20.17 -18.50 0.38
N PRO A 43 -19.32 -18.43 1.43
CA PRO A 43 -19.74 -17.88 2.72
C PRO A 43 -20.10 -16.40 2.58
N PHE A 44 -21.15 -15.96 3.25
CA PHE A 44 -21.64 -14.57 3.28
C PHE A 44 -20.53 -13.57 3.62
N PHE A 45 -19.59 -13.95 4.47
CA PHE A 45 -18.42 -13.17 4.86
C PHE A 45 -17.48 -12.85 3.67
N TYR A 46 -17.37 -13.74 2.69
CA TYR A 46 -16.56 -13.54 1.48
C TYR A 46 -17.16 -12.45 0.58
N TYR A 47 -18.49 -12.44 0.40
CA TYR A 47 -19.16 -11.38 -0.35
C TYR A 47 -19.04 -10.02 0.33
N TYR A 48 -19.18 -9.99 1.66
CA TYR A 48 -19.04 -8.76 2.44
C TYR A 48 -17.63 -8.19 2.37
N PHE A 49 -16.62 -9.04 2.46
CA PHE A 49 -15.21 -8.65 2.33
C PHE A 49 -14.86 -8.16 0.91
N CYS A 50 -15.34 -8.83 -0.14
CA CYS A 50 -15.19 -8.38 -1.53
C CYS A 50 -15.88 -7.03 -1.79
N MET A 51 -17.13 -6.87 -1.32
CA MET A 51 -17.89 -5.62 -1.45
C MET A 51 -17.20 -4.47 -0.72
N SER A 52 -16.66 -4.71 0.47
CA SER A 52 -15.91 -3.74 1.25
C SER A 52 -14.67 -3.24 0.50
N ASN A 53 -13.89 -4.13 -0.10
CA ASN A 53 -12.70 -3.76 -0.87
C ASN A 53 -13.06 -3.03 -2.18
N LEU A 54 -14.12 -3.41 -2.85
CA LEU A 54 -14.59 -2.72 -4.07
C LEU A 54 -14.99 -1.26 -3.78
N THR A 55 -15.65 -1.01 -2.65
CA THR A 55 -16.02 0.34 -2.24
C THR A 55 -14.78 1.19 -1.94
N LYS A 56 -13.78 0.64 -1.23
CA LYS A 56 -12.52 1.33 -0.97
C LYS A 56 -11.79 1.70 -2.26
N LEU A 57 -11.70 0.77 -3.22
CA LEU A 57 -11.09 1.01 -4.52
C LEU A 57 -11.84 2.06 -5.35
N ALA A 58 -13.17 2.05 -5.33
CA ALA A 58 -13.97 3.04 -6.01
C ALA A 58 -13.75 4.45 -5.43
N LEU A 59 -13.65 4.57 -4.10
CA LEU A 59 -13.34 5.83 -3.41
C LEU A 59 -11.92 6.31 -3.72
N GLU A 60 -10.93 5.42 -3.75
CA GLU A 60 -9.57 5.73 -4.15
C GLU A 60 -9.50 6.28 -5.58
N GLN A 61 -10.12 5.60 -6.53
CA GLN A 61 -10.16 6.05 -7.93
C GLN A 61 -10.87 7.40 -8.08
N SER A 62 -11.94 7.63 -7.32
CA SER A 62 -12.63 8.91 -7.25
C SER A 62 -11.70 10.00 -6.72
N LEU A 63 -11.01 9.74 -5.61
CA LEU A 63 -10.03 10.66 -5.03
C LEU A 63 -8.94 11.03 -6.04
N LYS A 64 -8.32 10.04 -6.69
CA LYS A 64 -7.29 10.26 -7.71
C LYS A 64 -7.80 11.12 -8.89
N ARG A 65 -9.04 10.89 -9.36
CA ARG A 65 -9.66 11.73 -10.41
C ARG A 65 -9.87 13.19 -9.97
N PHE A 66 -10.29 13.40 -8.73
CA PHE A 66 -10.47 14.76 -8.21
C PHE A 66 -9.15 15.48 -8.01
N LEU A 67 -8.10 14.80 -7.58
CA LEU A 67 -6.76 15.38 -7.39
C LEU A 67 -6.08 15.84 -8.69
N LEU A 68 -6.53 15.34 -9.85
CA LEU A 68 -6.13 15.89 -11.14
C LEU A 68 -6.72 17.28 -11.43
N LYS A 69 -7.78 17.67 -10.70
CA LYS A 69 -8.57 18.89 -10.99
C LYS A 69 -8.46 19.94 -9.90
N LYS A 70 -8.29 19.53 -8.66
CA LYS A 70 -8.26 20.43 -7.49
C LYS A 70 -7.39 19.84 -6.37
N PRO A 71 -6.78 20.69 -5.52
CA PRO A 71 -5.96 20.23 -4.40
C PRO A 71 -6.80 19.52 -3.34
N LEU A 72 -6.11 18.70 -2.51
CA LEU A 72 -6.74 17.81 -1.53
C LEU A 72 -7.64 18.55 -0.53
N ASP A 73 -7.23 19.73 -0.07
CA ASP A 73 -7.97 20.56 0.89
C ASP A 73 -9.32 21.08 0.35
N LYS A 74 -9.53 21.02 -0.97
CA LYS A 74 -10.78 21.41 -1.67
C LYS A 74 -11.65 20.20 -2.03
N ILE A 75 -11.23 19.00 -1.72
CA ILE A 75 -12.02 17.79 -1.95
C ILE A 75 -12.83 17.47 -0.68
N THR A 76 -14.12 17.26 -0.84
CA THR A 76 -15.01 16.90 0.29
C THR A 76 -15.45 15.44 0.21
N ILE A 77 -15.80 14.86 1.35
CA ILE A 77 -16.38 13.51 1.39
C ILE A 77 -17.65 13.45 0.53
N LYS A 78 -18.39 14.56 0.43
CA LYS A 78 -19.57 14.63 -0.44
C LYS A 78 -19.20 14.47 -1.91
N ASP A 79 -18.14 15.14 -2.35
CA ASP A 79 -17.68 15.02 -3.75
C ASP A 79 -17.38 13.55 -4.10
N LEU A 80 -16.67 12.84 -3.21
CA LEU A 80 -16.29 11.44 -3.41
C LEU A 80 -17.50 10.50 -3.38
N THR A 81 -18.40 10.71 -2.43
CA THR A 81 -19.58 9.84 -2.26
C THR A 81 -20.59 10.04 -3.39
N ASP A 82 -20.79 11.26 -3.86
CA ASP A 82 -21.66 11.58 -5.00
C ASP A 82 -21.10 10.97 -6.29
N ASP A 83 -19.78 11.06 -6.52
CA ASP A 83 -19.10 10.50 -7.70
C ASP A 83 -19.13 8.96 -7.73
N VAL A 84 -19.02 8.31 -6.57
CA VAL A 84 -19.09 6.84 -6.45
C VAL A 84 -20.53 6.32 -6.38
N GLY A 85 -21.50 7.18 -6.05
CA GLY A 85 -22.91 6.81 -5.90
C GLY A 85 -23.21 6.08 -4.58
N ILE A 86 -22.51 6.43 -3.49
CA ILE A 86 -22.71 5.84 -2.15
C ILE A 86 -23.13 6.92 -1.13
N SER A 87 -23.64 6.46 0.02
CA SER A 87 -23.96 7.38 1.12
C SER A 87 -22.69 7.80 1.89
N ARG A 88 -22.74 8.97 2.56
CA ARG A 88 -21.67 9.38 3.51
C ARG A 88 -21.48 8.37 4.63
N MET A 89 -22.53 7.70 5.07
CA MET A 89 -22.45 6.67 6.09
C MET A 89 -21.61 5.48 5.59
N SER A 90 -21.74 5.12 4.30
CA SER A 90 -20.90 4.09 3.66
C SER A 90 -19.43 4.50 3.60
N PHE A 91 -19.11 5.78 3.40
CA PHE A 91 -17.75 6.29 3.49
C PHE A 91 -17.20 6.10 4.91
N TYR A 92 -17.92 6.58 5.94
CA TYR A 92 -17.50 6.50 7.34
C TYR A 92 -17.42 5.08 7.89
N TYR A 93 -18.06 4.12 7.23
CA TYR A 93 -17.89 2.71 7.53
C TYR A 93 -16.48 2.21 7.18
N HIS A 94 -15.83 2.80 6.17
CA HIS A 94 -14.53 2.38 5.65
C HIS A 94 -13.38 3.27 6.09
N PHE A 95 -13.61 4.58 6.21
CA PHE A 95 -12.60 5.59 6.46
C PHE A 95 -13.09 6.64 7.45
N LYS A 96 -12.21 7.02 8.36
CA LYS A 96 -12.49 8.07 9.34
C LYS A 96 -12.67 9.44 8.67
N ASP A 97 -11.80 9.74 7.72
CA ASP A 97 -11.78 10.99 6.95
C ASP A 97 -11.08 10.78 5.59
N ILE A 98 -10.89 11.87 4.82
CA ILE A 98 -10.21 11.80 3.52
C ILE A 98 -8.74 11.42 3.68
N TYR A 99 -8.09 11.80 4.76
CA TYR A 99 -6.68 11.50 5.01
C TYR A 99 -6.44 10.02 5.29
N ASP A 100 -7.37 9.37 5.99
CA ASP A 100 -7.38 7.92 6.18
C ASP A 100 -7.54 7.18 4.84
N LEU A 101 -8.37 7.70 3.92
CA LEU A 101 -8.46 7.18 2.55
C LEU A 101 -7.14 7.38 1.79
N VAL A 102 -6.48 8.54 1.93
CA VAL A 102 -5.16 8.81 1.32
C VAL A 102 -4.12 7.81 1.81
N GLU A 103 -4.01 7.62 3.13
CA GLU A 103 -3.07 6.68 3.74
C GLU A 103 -3.32 5.25 3.23
N TRP A 104 -4.58 4.81 3.24
CA TRP A 104 -4.95 3.50 2.71
C TRP A 104 -4.58 3.36 1.21
N SER A 105 -4.79 4.40 0.39
CA SER A 105 -4.46 4.39 -1.04
C SER A 105 -2.95 4.22 -1.26
N CYS A 106 -2.12 4.92 -0.49
CA CYS A 106 -0.66 4.79 -0.55
C CYS A 106 -0.20 3.37 -0.17
N ILE A 107 -0.76 2.81 0.92
CA ILE A 107 -0.46 1.44 1.37
C ILE A 107 -0.86 0.41 0.30
N TYR A 108 -2.03 0.58 -0.29
CA TYR A 108 -2.55 -0.31 -1.31
C TYR A 108 -1.67 -0.31 -2.57
N ASP A 109 -1.30 0.87 -3.09
CA ASP A 109 -0.45 1.02 -4.27
C ASP A 109 0.94 0.40 -4.06
N ALA A 110 1.58 0.71 -2.93
CA ALA A 110 2.91 0.17 -2.63
C ALA A 110 2.89 -1.34 -2.37
N THR A 111 1.86 -1.86 -1.69
CA THR A 111 1.70 -3.31 -1.49
C THR A 111 1.55 -4.03 -2.83
N ASN A 112 0.83 -3.42 -3.79
CA ASN A 112 0.69 -3.96 -5.13
C ASN A 112 2.01 -3.89 -5.92
N ALA A 113 2.77 -2.80 -5.79
CA ALA A 113 4.07 -2.64 -6.45
C ALA A 113 5.10 -3.67 -5.97
N LEU A 114 5.07 -4.02 -4.68
CA LEU A 114 6.02 -4.97 -4.07
C LEU A 114 5.70 -6.45 -4.29
N LYS A 115 4.65 -6.81 -5.02
CA LYS A 115 4.29 -8.22 -5.24
C LYS A 115 5.43 -9.03 -5.83
N GLY A 116 5.96 -9.97 -5.05
CA GLY A 116 6.99 -10.92 -5.46
C GLY A 116 8.45 -10.46 -5.25
N ASN A 117 8.72 -9.18 -4.99
CA ASN A 117 10.07 -8.61 -4.94
C ASN A 117 10.49 -8.20 -3.52
N LYS A 118 10.58 -9.18 -2.60
CA LYS A 118 10.86 -8.94 -1.17
C LYS A 118 12.05 -9.72 -0.63
N THR A 119 12.87 -10.31 -1.50
CA THR A 119 14.03 -11.12 -1.12
C THR A 119 15.33 -10.33 -1.29
N TYR A 120 16.43 -10.86 -0.73
CA TYR A 120 17.76 -10.29 -0.90
C TYR A 120 18.15 -10.15 -2.39
N ASP A 121 17.77 -11.09 -3.24
CA ASP A 121 18.11 -11.06 -4.66
C ASP A 121 17.21 -10.15 -5.49
N THR A 122 16.00 -9.82 -5.01
CA THR A 122 14.98 -9.05 -5.75
C THR A 122 14.70 -7.66 -5.17
N TRP A 123 15.45 -7.21 -4.15
CA TRP A 123 15.19 -5.93 -3.48
C TRP A 123 15.33 -4.72 -4.41
N GLN A 124 16.24 -4.78 -5.40
CA GLN A 124 16.42 -3.69 -6.37
C GLN A 124 15.20 -3.54 -7.27
N GLU A 125 14.65 -4.66 -7.76
CA GLU A 125 13.41 -4.68 -8.55
C GLU A 125 12.23 -4.20 -7.71
N GLY A 126 12.18 -4.60 -6.43
CA GLY A 126 11.19 -4.10 -5.48
C GLY A 126 11.27 -2.58 -5.29
N LEU A 127 12.48 -2.05 -5.14
CA LEU A 127 12.71 -0.61 -5.01
C LEU A 127 12.33 0.13 -6.30
N THR A 128 12.75 -0.37 -7.47
CA THR A 128 12.36 0.17 -8.77
C THR A 128 10.84 0.23 -8.90
N SER A 129 10.15 -0.84 -8.53
CA SER A 129 8.68 -0.92 -8.57
C SER A 129 8.00 0.11 -7.65
N ILE A 130 8.60 0.43 -6.49
CA ILE A 130 8.09 1.49 -5.61
C ILE A 130 8.26 2.86 -6.27
N PHE A 131 9.46 3.19 -6.80
CA PHE A 131 9.68 4.46 -7.50
C PHE A 131 8.73 4.63 -8.68
N GLU A 132 8.53 3.56 -9.46
CA GLU A 132 7.60 3.55 -10.59
C GLU A 132 6.15 3.79 -10.14
N ALA A 133 5.68 3.12 -9.10
CA ALA A 133 4.34 3.31 -8.55
C ALA A 133 4.13 4.74 -8.02
N VAL A 134 5.13 5.31 -7.36
CA VAL A 134 5.11 6.71 -6.91
C VAL A 134 5.03 7.67 -8.09
N LEU A 135 5.83 7.44 -9.15
CA LEU A 135 5.83 8.27 -10.36
C LEU A 135 4.50 8.17 -11.14
N GLN A 136 3.93 6.97 -11.27
CA GLN A 136 2.63 6.77 -11.92
C GLN A 136 1.50 7.53 -11.21
N ASN A 137 1.64 7.74 -9.89
CA ASN A 137 0.70 8.51 -9.08
C ASN A 137 1.19 9.94 -8.78
N LYS A 138 2.12 10.49 -9.57
CA LYS A 138 2.76 11.80 -9.34
C LYS A 138 1.81 12.93 -8.94
N PRO A 139 0.68 13.20 -9.64
CA PRO A 139 -0.24 14.27 -9.23
C PRO A 139 -0.85 14.04 -7.84
N PHE A 140 -1.17 12.80 -7.50
CA PHE A 140 -1.66 12.40 -6.19
C PHE A 140 -0.59 12.62 -5.12
N ILE A 141 0.62 12.08 -5.32
CA ILE A 141 1.72 12.14 -4.35
C ILE A 141 2.15 13.60 -4.10
N LEU A 142 2.31 14.44 -5.15
CA LEU A 142 2.68 15.84 -4.99
C LEU A 142 1.61 16.64 -4.25
N ASN A 143 0.32 16.41 -4.53
CA ASN A 143 -0.76 17.04 -3.80
C ASN A 143 -0.74 16.70 -2.31
N VAL A 144 -0.49 15.44 -1.96
CA VAL A 144 -0.43 14.99 -0.57
C VAL A 144 0.86 15.48 0.10
N TYR A 145 2.00 15.46 -0.58
CA TYR A 145 3.29 15.92 -0.07
C TYR A 145 3.30 17.41 0.30
N HIS A 146 2.58 18.26 -0.45
CA HIS A 146 2.48 19.70 -0.20
C HIS A 146 1.36 20.10 0.76
N THR A 147 0.59 19.15 1.27
CA THR A 147 -0.44 19.41 2.29
C THR A 147 0.06 19.04 3.69
N THR A 148 -0.72 19.39 4.72
CA THR A 148 -0.47 19.06 6.14
C THR A 148 -0.36 17.55 6.44
N THR A 149 -0.52 16.70 5.44
CA THR A 149 -0.45 15.23 5.53
C THR A 149 0.92 14.63 5.18
N GLN A 150 1.96 15.46 5.05
CA GLN A 150 3.32 14.99 4.82
C GLN A 150 3.74 13.89 5.81
N ASP A 151 3.42 14.05 7.09
CA ASP A 151 3.69 13.05 8.15
C ASP A 151 3.07 11.67 7.87
N SER A 152 1.94 11.60 7.18
CA SER A 152 1.28 10.34 6.85
C SER A 152 2.01 9.60 5.72
N ILE A 153 2.48 10.32 4.68
CA ILE A 153 3.31 9.73 3.62
C ILE A 153 4.64 9.26 4.19
N GLU A 154 5.30 10.10 4.98
CA GLU A 154 6.58 9.73 5.60
C GLU A 154 6.44 8.48 6.45
N ARG A 155 5.47 8.44 7.34
CA ARG A 155 5.19 7.30 8.22
C ARG A 155 4.92 6.04 7.41
N PHE A 156 4.12 6.15 6.35
CA PHE A 156 3.83 5.05 5.46
C PHE A 156 5.10 4.53 4.76
N LEU A 157 5.91 5.41 4.18
CA LEU A 157 7.17 5.04 3.52
C LEU A 157 8.13 4.38 4.52
N PHE A 158 8.28 4.96 5.72
CA PHE A 158 9.13 4.39 6.76
C PHE A 158 8.70 2.98 7.15
N THR A 159 7.40 2.72 7.31
CA THR A 159 6.90 1.39 7.68
C THR A 159 7.11 0.40 6.54
N THR A 160 6.72 0.75 5.31
CA THR A 160 6.78 -0.15 4.15
C THR A 160 8.23 -0.51 3.79
N VAL A 161 9.11 0.49 3.76
CA VAL A 161 10.54 0.29 3.46
C VAL A 161 11.23 -0.48 4.58
N HIS A 162 10.90 -0.21 5.86
CA HIS A 162 11.43 -0.96 6.98
C HIS A 162 11.12 -2.45 6.86
N ASP A 163 9.87 -2.83 6.61
CA ASP A 163 9.46 -4.24 6.53
C ASP A 163 10.15 -4.97 5.37
N LEU A 164 10.33 -4.27 4.23
CA LEU A 164 11.07 -4.81 3.10
C LEU A 164 12.54 -5.08 3.47
N ILE A 165 13.24 -4.08 4.01
CA ILE A 165 14.65 -4.19 4.35
C ILE A 165 14.86 -5.19 5.48
N LEU A 166 14.00 -5.21 6.48
CA LEU A 166 14.06 -6.16 7.59
C LEU A 166 13.99 -7.60 7.08
N GLY A 167 13.11 -7.88 6.11
CA GLY A 167 13.05 -9.19 5.45
C GLY A 167 14.36 -9.56 4.78
N VAL A 168 14.96 -8.63 4.03
CA VAL A 168 16.25 -8.80 3.33
C VAL A 168 17.41 -9.03 4.33
N VAL A 169 17.47 -8.25 5.41
CA VAL A 169 18.50 -8.40 6.45
C VAL A 169 18.37 -9.73 7.17
N ARG A 170 17.16 -10.13 7.55
CA ARG A 170 16.91 -11.44 8.21
C ARG A 170 17.28 -12.61 7.31
N GLU A 171 16.94 -12.54 6.02
CA GLU A 171 17.33 -13.58 5.06
C GLU A 171 18.86 -13.71 5.01
N LYS A 172 19.59 -12.60 4.93
CA LYS A 172 21.05 -12.61 4.86
C LYS A 172 21.72 -12.96 6.19
N ALA A 173 21.06 -12.73 7.31
CA ALA A 173 21.54 -13.06 8.64
C ALA A 173 21.37 -14.53 9.02
N GLN A 174 20.68 -15.35 8.21
CA GLN A 174 20.47 -16.76 8.49
C GLN A 174 21.79 -17.50 8.67
N GLY A 175 21.87 -18.29 9.75
CA GLY A 175 23.10 -19.04 10.08
C GLY A 175 24.22 -18.23 10.73
N THR A 176 23.99 -16.95 11.05
CA THR A 176 24.94 -16.11 11.79
C THR A 176 24.54 -15.95 13.26
N ASN A 177 25.46 -15.43 14.09
CA ASN A 177 25.24 -15.18 15.52
C ASN A 177 24.80 -13.73 15.82
N ILE A 178 24.38 -12.98 14.79
CA ILE A 178 23.91 -11.60 14.96
C ILE A 178 22.63 -11.56 15.82
N SER A 179 22.52 -10.58 16.73
CA SER A 179 21.33 -10.44 17.56
C SER A 179 20.17 -9.80 16.79
N GLU A 180 18.93 -10.06 17.24
CA GLU A 180 17.76 -9.43 16.63
C GLU A 180 17.80 -7.89 16.75
N GLU A 181 18.37 -7.37 17.84
CA GLU A 181 18.56 -5.91 18.03
C GLU A 181 19.48 -5.33 16.96
N GLN A 182 20.57 -6.01 16.64
CA GLN A 182 21.50 -5.60 15.57
C GLN A 182 20.86 -5.71 14.18
N ILE A 183 20.05 -6.74 13.94
CA ILE A 183 19.26 -6.89 12.70
C ILE A 183 18.31 -5.70 12.53
N GLN A 184 17.58 -5.34 13.58
CA GLN A 184 16.68 -4.18 13.58
C GLN A 184 17.45 -2.87 13.32
N PHE A 185 18.59 -2.69 13.96
CA PHE A 185 19.43 -1.49 13.77
C PHE A 185 19.90 -1.36 12.31
N ILE A 186 20.37 -2.45 11.70
CA ILE A 186 20.76 -2.46 10.28
C ILE A 186 19.56 -2.10 9.39
N ALA A 187 18.40 -2.70 9.64
CA ALA A 187 17.19 -2.39 8.87
C ALA A 187 16.78 -0.92 9.02
N ASP A 188 16.82 -0.37 10.24
CA ASP A 188 16.53 1.03 10.51
C ASP A 188 17.50 1.97 9.78
N PHE A 189 18.79 1.69 9.81
CA PHE A 189 19.81 2.50 9.15
C PHE A 189 19.54 2.62 7.64
N TYR A 190 19.31 1.51 6.97
CA TYR A 190 19.01 1.51 5.53
C TYR A 190 17.65 2.12 5.22
N LYS A 191 16.64 1.89 6.04
CA LYS A 191 15.32 2.51 5.91
C LYS A 191 15.42 4.04 5.80
N TYR A 192 16.17 4.68 6.70
CA TYR A 192 16.36 6.15 6.67
C TYR A 192 17.04 6.62 5.40
N SER A 193 18.03 5.87 4.90
CA SER A 193 18.69 6.20 3.64
C SER A 193 17.74 6.10 2.44
N PHE A 194 16.99 5.04 2.33
CA PHE A 194 16.05 4.81 1.21
C PHE A 194 14.90 5.82 1.21
N VAL A 195 14.27 6.00 2.37
CA VAL A 195 13.14 6.93 2.50
C VAL A 195 13.61 8.38 2.29
N GLY A 196 14.76 8.75 2.83
CA GLY A 196 15.33 10.10 2.66
C GLY A 196 15.57 10.45 1.18
N ILE A 197 16.15 9.52 0.41
CA ILE A 197 16.39 9.72 -1.04
C ILE A 197 15.05 9.83 -1.80
N MET A 198 14.07 8.99 -1.46
CA MET A 198 12.75 9.04 -2.10
C MET A 198 12.01 10.35 -1.79
N LEU A 199 12.02 10.81 -0.53
CA LEU A 199 11.39 12.06 -0.15
C LEU A 199 12.07 13.27 -0.80
N ASP A 200 13.40 13.28 -0.92
CA ASP A 200 14.15 14.32 -1.63
C ASP A 200 13.74 14.35 -3.12
N TRP A 201 13.66 13.20 -3.77
CA TRP A 201 13.18 13.09 -5.14
C TRP A 201 11.74 13.57 -5.33
N ILE A 202 10.83 13.22 -4.42
CA ILE A 202 9.45 13.72 -4.41
C ILE A 202 9.44 15.24 -4.22
N GLY A 203 10.17 15.76 -3.25
CA GLY A 203 10.29 17.19 -2.96
C GLY A 203 10.82 18.02 -4.12
N LYS A 204 11.71 17.45 -4.95
CA LYS A 204 12.22 18.04 -6.21
C LYS A 204 11.24 17.87 -7.39
N GLY A 205 10.04 17.36 -7.15
CA GLY A 205 9.00 17.20 -8.15
C GLY A 205 9.18 15.99 -9.07
N MET A 206 9.96 14.99 -8.65
CA MET A 206 10.17 13.74 -9.41
C MET A 206 10.67 13.99 -10.85
N ASN A 207 11.61 14.91 -11.02
CA ASN A 207 12.14 15.28 -12.34
C ASN A 207 13.41 14.50 -12.73
N GLU A 208 14.10 13.91 -11.75
CA GLU A 208 15.27 13.09 -11.98
C GLU A 208 14.84 11.67 -12.41
N ASP A 209 15.66 10.99 -13.24
CA ASP A 209 15.41 9.60 -13.62
C ASP A 209 15.60 8.68 -12.41
N TYR A 210 14.51 8.09 -11.95
CA TYR A 210 14.55 7.17 -10.83
C TYR A 210 15.38 5.90 -11.09
N ASN A 211 15.56 5.50 -12.34
CA ASN A 211 16.43 4.37 -12.67
C ASN A 211 17.89 4.67 -12.34
N GLU A 212 18.34 5.91 -12.58
CA GLU A 212 19.67 6.36 -12.19
C GLU A 212 19.81 6.41 -10.66
N ILE A 213 18.78 6.89 -9.93
CA ILE A 213 18.76 6.90 -8.48
C ILE A 213 18.89 5.46 -7.94
N VAL A 214 18.06 4.54 -8.42
CA VAL A 214 18.10 3.13 -8.00
C VAL A 214 19.45 2.48 -8.33
N TYR A 215 20.01 2.74 -9.51
CA TYR A 215 21.33 2.25 -9.91
C TYR A 215 22.43 2.75 -8.96
N ASN A 216 22.44 4.02 -8.62
CA ASN A 216 23.40 4.61 -7.69
C ASN A 216 23.26 4.05 -6.28
N MET A 217 22.01 3.88 -5.80
CA MET A 217 21.72 3.24 -4.52
C MET A 217 22.22 1.79 -4.52
N ALA A 218 21.95 1.02 -5.56
CA ALA A 218 22.36 -0.37 -5.69
C ALA A 218 23.90 -0.52 -5.64
N ASN A 219 24.63 0.31 -6.37
CA ASN A 219 26.10 0.29 -6.37
C ASN A 219 26.68 0.68 -5.02
N THR A 220 26.10 1.70 -4.35
CA THR A 220 26.56 2.16 -3.03
C THR A 220 26.33 1.09 -1.96
N LEU A 221 25.22 0.35 -2.07
CA LEU A 221 24.81 -0.63 -1.08
C LEU A 221 25.30 -2.06 -1.38
N HIS A 222 25.97 -2.27 -2.53
CA HIS A 222 26.41 -3.59 -2.94
C HIS A 222 27.31 -4.24 -1.86
N GLY A 223 26.86 -5.36 -1.31
CA GLY A 223 27.56 -6.07 -0.23
C GLY A 223 27.52 -5.42 1.14
N SER A 224 27.02 -4.18 1.28
CA SER A 224 27.09 -3.41 2.54
C SER A 224 26.28 -4.06 3.67
N ILE A 225 25.10 -4.63 3.39
CA ILE A 225 24.30 -5.38 4.38
C ILE A 225 25.08 -6.60 4.88
N ALA A 226 25.68 -7.39 3.98
CA ALA A 226 26.47 -8.56 4.34
C ALA A 226 27.71 -8.18 5.16
N ASN A 227 28.38 -7.08 4.79
CA ASN A 227 29.51 -6.56 5.54
C ASN A 227 29.10 -6.08 6.93
N SER A 228 27.96 -5.39 7.06
CA SER A 228 27.44 -4.97 8.37
C SER A 228 27.18 -6.16 9.30
N ILE A 229 26.53 -7.21 8.79
CA ILE A 229 26.29 -8.45 9.54
C ILE A 229 27.62 -9.09 9.96
N SER A 230 28.59 -9.18 9.03
CA SER A 230 29.92 -9.76 9.30
C SER A 230 30.68 -8.98 10.38
N ASN A 231 30.62 -7.66 10.37
CA ASN A 231 31.28 -6.82 11.38
C ASN A 231 30.71 -7.09 12.78
N PHE A 232 29.39 -7.10 12.94
CA PHE A 232 28.76 -7.43 14.23
C PHE A 232 29.07 -8.84 14.72
N THR A 233 29.18 -9.83 13.82
CA THR A 233 29.49 -11.22 14.21
C THR A 233 30.97 -11.44 14.52
N ASN A 234 31.89 -10.65 13.96
CA ASN A 234 33.33 -10.73 14.23
C ASN A 234 33.74 -10.02 15.52
N GLU A 235 33.02 -8.96 15.94
CA GLU A 235 33.26 -8.28 17.21
C GLU A 235 32.80 -9.11 18.43
N ALA A 236 31.96 -10.12 18.22
CA ALA A 236 31.46 -11.00 19.28
C ALA A 236 32.46 -12.13 19.68
N LYS A 237 33.68 -12.15 19.12
CA LYS A 237 34.79 -13.03 19.47
C LYS A 237 35.82 -12.31 20.30
#